data_fcd02614b6b9e98a631cee82d1b25ee0
#
_entry.id   fcd02614b6b9e98a631cee82d1b25ee0
#
_cell.length_a   1.000
_cell.length_b   1.000
_cell.length_c   1.000
_cell.angle_alpha   90.00
_cell.angle_beta   90.00
_cell.angle_gamma   90.00
#
_symmetry.space_group_name_H-M   'P 1'
#
loop_
_entity.id
_entity.type
_entity.pdbx_description
1 polymer ?
#
loop_
_entity_poly.entity_id
_entity_poly.type
_entity_poly.pdbx_seq_one_letter_code
_entity_poly.pdbx_strand_id
1 'polypeptide(L)'
;MYKIMLADDEGIVIDSLKFIIEKEFKDTCEVQYAKTGRSVIELAESFRPDVAVMDIQMPGINGIDAMKEIRRSNNHTVFIVMSAYDKFDYAKEAIKLGVMEYITKPMEKTRIIAALQKAMERIDAERLKRKNELLIKEKLETVVPIIESGLIHNILLQEHFREDIENYRSILGITLQYAYMIAVVCGDEQQGNHMTNAVGSSVRMQRHYQEVRDCLKENFDCIVGTVMANKLAVLVPYEKDVMDYNERIELIEKARELTRYLRKRTDISFRIGIGE
;
A
#
# COMPACT_ATOMS: atom_id res chain seq x y z
N MET A 1 -3.49 6.89 -21.29
CA MET A 1 -2.89 8.07 -21.91
C MET A 1 -1.64 8.43 -21.14
N TYR A 2 -0.50 8.66 -21.81
CA TYR A 2 0.76 9.03 -21.17
C TYR A 2 0.90 10.55 -21.17
N LYS A 3 1.35 11.11 -20.05
CA LYS A 3 1.64 12.53 -19.93
C LYS A 3 3.11 12.78 -20.20
N ILE A 4 3.41 13.48 -21.28
CA ILE A 4 4.77 13.80 -21.71
C ILE A 4 5.02 15.29 -21.53
N MET A 5 6.07 15.63 -20.79
CA MET A 5 6.55 16.99 -20.63
C MET A 5 7.80 17.19 -21.48
N LEU A 6 7.83 18.26 -22.26
CA LEU A 6 8.97 18.69 -23.06
C LEU A 6 9.59 19.94 -22.42
N ALA A 7 10.87 19.93 -22.19
CA ALA A 7 11.60 21.04 -21.60
C ALA A 7 12.82 21.38 -22.44
N ASP A 8 12.75 22.49 -23.16
CA ASP A 8 13.79 23.00 -24.01
C ASP A 8 13.55 24.50 -24.23
N ASP A 9 14.58 25.33 -24.25
CA ASP A 9 14.45 26.76 -24.51
C ASP A 9 14.27 27.08 -26.01
N GLU A 10 14.68 26.16 -26.86
CA GLU A 10 14.54 26.26 -28.30
C GLU A 10 13.14 25.81 -28.79
N GLY A 11 12.30 26.76 -29.20
CA GLY A 11 10.93 26.47 -29.68
C GLY A 11 10.89 25.47 -30.83
N ILE A 12 11.88 25.53 -31.75
CA ILE A 12 11.97 24.63 -32.89
C ILE A 12 12.18 23.16 -32.47
N VAL A 13 12.91 22.92 -31.39
CA VAL A 13 13.10 21.59 -30.82
C VAL A 13 11.79 21.06 -30.24
N ILE A 14 11.08 21.88 -29.46
CA ILE A 14 9.77 21.57 -28.92
C ILE A 14 8.77 21.21 -30.00
N ASP A 15 8.66 22.03 -31.04
CA ASP A 15 7.73 21.80 -32.16
C ASP A 15 8.06 20.52 -32.92
N SER A 16 9.35 20.25 -33.15
CA SER A 16 9.82 19.01 -33.77
C SER A 16 9.47 17.77 -32.95
N LEU A 17 9.68 17.82 -31.60
CA LEU A 17 9.32 16.73 -30.69
C LEU A 17 7.82 16.50 -30.64
N LYS A 18 7.02 17.57 -30.56
CA LYS A 18 5.54 17.48 -30.61
C LYS A 18 5.09 16.79 -31.90
N PHE A 19 5.60 17.23 -33.03
CA PHE A 19 5.27 16.62 -34.33
C PHE A 19 5.60 15.13 -34.36
N ILE A 20 6.77 14.74 -33.82
CA ILE A 20 7.17 13.33 -33.77
C ILE A 20 6.18 12.54 -32.86
N ILE A 21 5.86 13.07 -31.68
CA ILE A 21 4.99 12.40 -30.73
C ILE A 21 3.56 12.27 -31.30
N GLU A 22 3.00 13.33 -31.84
CA GLU A 22 1.67 13.31 -32.44
C GLU A 22 1.56 12.36 -33.62
N LYS A 23 2.60 12.26 -34.46
CA LYS A 23 2.61 11.38 -35.61
C LYS A 23 2.74 9.91 -35.26
N GLU A 24 3.63 9.57 -34.31
CA GLU A 24 3.97 8.17 -33.98
C GLU A 24 3.08 7.57 -32.90
N PHE A 25 2.63 8.39 -31.92
CA PHE A 25 1.88 7.93 -30.75
C PHE A 25 0.41 8.40 -30.74
N LYS A 26 0.00 9.24 -31.70
CA LYS A 26 -1.38 9.76 -31.84
C LYS A 26 -2.07 10.06 -30.52
N ASP A 27 -3.28 9.57 -30.33
CA ASP A 27 -4.14 9.84 -29.17
C ASP A 27 -3.70 9.13 -27.86
N THR A 28 -2.51 8.52 -27.83
CA THR A 28 -2.00 7.83 -26.65
C THR A 28 -1.26 8.73 -25.67
N CYS A 29 -0.87 9.94 -26.11
CA CYS A 29 -0.06 10.88 -25.36
C CYS A 29 -0.73 12.25 -25.22
N GLU A 30 -0.61 12.84 -24.05
CA GLU A 30 -0.88 14.25 -23.77
C GLU A 30 0.46 14.96 -23.60
N VAL A 31 0.70 16.03 -24.37
CA VAL A 31 1.99 16.73 -24.39
C VAL A 31 1.84 18.15 -23.88
N GLN A 32 2.65 18.48 -22.88
CA GLN A 32 2.84 19.86 -22.40
C GLN A 32 4.32 20.23 -22.45
N TYR A 33 4.63 21.53 -22.44
CA TYR A 33 6.00 21.99 -22.57
C TYR A 33 6.29 23.23 -21.73
N ALA A 34 7.56 23.39 -21.41
CA ALA A 34 8.10 24.57 -20.75
C ALA A 34 9.48 24.93 -21.31
N LYS A 35 9.86 26.21 -21.24
CA LYS A 35 11.09 26.74 -21.84
C LYS A 35 12.15 27.18 -20.87
N THR A 36 11.88 27.15 -19.57
CA THR A 36 12.82 27.55 -18.52
C THR A 36 12.76 26.55 -17.37
N GLY A 37 13.87 26.36 -16.67
CA GLY A 37 13.90 25.41 -15.57
C GLY A 37 12.84 25.67 -14.49
N ARG A 38 12.52 26.94 -14.20
CA ARG A 38 11.45 27.30 -13.26
C ARG A 38 10.06 26.84 -13.75
N SER A 39 9.72 27.18 -15.00
CA SER A 39 8.43 26.75 -15.57
C SER A 39 8.31 25.25 -15.74
N VAL A 40 9.43 24.54 -15.91
CA VAL A 40 9.47 23.08 -15.92
C VAL A 40 9.10 22.50 -14.56
N ILE A 41 9.62 23.06 -13.46
CA ILE A 41 9.30 22.63 -12.09
C ILE A 41 7.80 22.88 -11.79
N GLU A 42 7.30 24.09 -12.06
CA GLU A 42 5.89 24.46 -11.88
C GLU A 42 4.96 23.56 -12.73
N LEU A 43 5.34 23.28 -13.96
CA LEU A 43 4.58 22.40 -14.84
C LEU A 43 4.60 20.94 -14.33
N ALA A 44 5.73 20.45 -13.84
CA ALA A 44 5.83 19.10 -13.30
C ALA A 44 4.92 18.87 -12.07
N GLU A 45 4.75 19.88 -11.21
CA GLU A 45 3.85 19.82 -10.05
C GLU A 45 2.38 19.72 -10.46
N SER A 46 1.95 20.54 -11.43
CA SER A 46 0.56 20.61 -11.88
C SER A 46 0.18 19.50 -12.84
N PHE A 47 1.02 19.22 -13.82
CA PHE A 47 0.77 18.25 -14.88
C PHE A 47 1.09 16.81 -14.47
N ARG A 48 2.07 16.61 -13.56
CA ARG A 48 2.58 15.30 -13.09
C ARG A 48 2.93 14.38 -14.26
N PRO A 49 3.96 14.69 -15.02
CA PRO A 49 4.31 13.93 -16.21
C PRO A 49 4.76 12.51 -15.89
N ASP A 50 4.38 11.56 -16.74
CA ASP A 50 4.91 10.19 -16.74
C ASP A 50 6.33 10.17 -17.34
N VAL A 51 6.54 10.94 -18.42
CA VAL A 51 7.84 11.10 -19.09
C VAL A 51 8.18 12.57 -19.20
N ALA A 52 9.42 12.93 -18.90
CA ALA A 52 9.96 14.26 -19.13
C ALA A 52 11.17 14.18 -20.08
N VAL A 53 11.06 14.78 -21.24
CA VAL A 53 12.16 14.96 -22.19
C VAL A 53 12.75 16.33 -21.93
N MET A 54 14.00 16.39 -21.44
CA MET A 54 14.58 17.60 -20.87
C MET A 54 15.92 17.97 -21.52
N ASP A 55 16.01 19.20 -21.94
CA ASP A 55 17.34 19.78 -22.23
C ASP A 55 18.06 20.12 -20.93
N ILE A 56 19.39 20.00 -20.96
CA ILE A 56 20.23 20.39 -19.83
C ILE A 56 20.41 21.91 -19.79
N GLN A 57 20.58 22.53 -20.94
CA GLN A 57 20.89 23.95 -21.06
C GLN A 57 19.63 24.77 -21.22
N MET A 58 19.05 25.17 -20.11
CA MET A 58 17.92 26.09 -20.08
C MET A 58 18.28 27.36 -19.29
N PRO A 59 17.69 28.51 -19.63
CA PRO A 59 17.94 29.76 -18.91
C PRO A 59 17.45 29.71 -17.46
N GLY A 60 18.25 30.23 -16.55
CA GLY A 60 17.99 30.28 -15.12
C GLY A 60 18.38 28.96 -14.44
N ILE A 61 17.42 28.12 -14.12
CA ILE A 61 17.65 26.79 -13.56
C ILE A 61 17.94 25.82 -14.69
N ASN A 62 19.09 25.15 -14.66
CA ASN A 62 19.43 24.15 -15.67
C ASN A 62 18.59 22.87 -15.53
N GLY A 63 18.57 22.02 -16.57
CA GLY A 63 17.77 20.80 -16.58
C GLY A 63 18.13 19.79 -15.48
N ILE A 64 19.41 19.70 -15.09
CA ILE A 64 19.85 18.81 -14.01
C ILE A 64 19.26 19.24 -12.66
N ASP A 65 19.32 20.53 -12.34
CA ASP A 65 18.80 21.05 -11.07
C ASP A 65 17.27 21.03 -11.06
N ALA A 66 16.62 21.28 -12.21
CA ALA A 66 15.17 21.09 -12.36
C ALA A 66 14.75 19.62 -12.13
N MET A 67 15.50 18.64 -12.66
CA MET A 67 15.26 17.21 -12.42
C MET A 67 15.42 16.84 -10.94
N LYS A 68 16.43 17.39 -10.23
CA LYS A 68 16.60 17.17 -8.78
C LYS A 68 15.38 17.64 -8.00
N GLU A 69 14.84 18.80 -8.34
CA GLU A 69 13.67 19.34 -7.66
C GLU A 69 12.41 18.51 -7.96
N ILE A 70 12.20 18.13 -9.22
CA ILE A 70 11.08 17.26 -9.61
C ILE A 70 11.16 15.90 -8.88
N ARG A 71 12.35 15.31 -8.74
CA ARG A 71 12.53 14.04 -8.02
C ARG A 71 12.13 14.11 -6.55
N ARG A 72 12.24 15.26 -5.90
CA ARG A 72 11.81 15.45 -4.50
C ARG A 72 10.29 15.36 -4.34
N SER A 73 9.54 15.84 -5.32
CA SER A 73 8.07 15.88 -5.30
C SER A 73 7.43 14.71 -6.06
N ASN A 74 8.10 14.18 -7.09
CA ASN A 74 7.60 13.10 -7.94
C ASN A 74 8.70 12.12 -8.35
N ASN A 75 8.71 10.97 -7.71
CA ASN A 75 9.71 9.91 -7.94
C ASN A 75 9.40 9.01 -9.16
N HIS A 76 8.19 9.14 -9.74
CA HIS A 76 7.72 8.24 -10.81
C HIS A 76 8.02 8.73 -12.21
N THR A 77 8.32 10.02 -12.39
CA THR A 77 8.63 10.59 -13.71
C THR A 77 9.86 9.92 -14.32
N VAL A 78 9.74 9.41 -15.52
CA VAL A 78 10.87 8.88 -16.31
C VAL A 78 11.51 10.03 -17.05
N PHE A 79 12.80 10.26 -16.82
CA PHE A 79 13.56 11.31 -17.50
C PHE A 79 14.31 10.77 -18.72
N ILE A 80 14.19 11.48 -19.83
CA ILE A 80 15.02 11.38 -21.02
C ILE A 80 15.74 12.73 -21.16
N VAL A 81 17.04 12.73 -21.16
CA VAL A 81 17.85 13.94 -21.25
C VAL A 81 18.33 14.15 -22.67
N MET A 82 18.24 15.38 -23.14
CA MET A 82 18.85 15.85 -24.38
C MET A 82 19.94 16.87 -24.07
N SER A 83 21.03 16.83 -24.83
CA SER A 83 22.12 17.78 -24.62
C SER A 83 22.89 18.03 -25.92
N ALA A 84 23.26 19.29 -26.16
CA ALA A 84 24.12 19.67 -27.28
C ALA A 84 25.59 19.35 -27.02
N TYR A 85 25.96 19.07 -25.79
CA TYR A 85 27.36 18.87 -25.38
C TYR A 85 27.56 17.55 -24.67
N ASP A 86 28.63 16.87 -25.07
CA ASP A 86 29.13 15.65 -24.44
C ASP A 86 29.96 15.98 -23.17
N LYS A 87 29.37 16.81 -22.27
CA LYS A 87 30.04 17.12 -21.00
C LYS A 87 29.86 15.91 -20.07
N PHE A 88 30.92 15.20 -19.84
CA PHE A 88 31.01 14.02 -18.98
C PHE A 88 30.38 14.25 -17.59
N ASP A 89 30.52 15.45 -17.04
CA ASP A 89 29.97 15.79 -15.72
C ASP A 89 28.45 15.78 -15.69
N TYR A 90 27.77 16.30 -16.70
CA TYR A 90 26.30 16.28 -16.80
C TYR A 90 25.76 14.88 -17.02
N ALA A 91 26.44 14.08 -17.84
CA ALA A 91 26.05 12.67 -18.02
C ALA A 91 26.18 11.88 -16.72
N LYS A 92 27.25 12.12 -15.92
CA LYS A 92 27.43 11.48 -14.63
C LYS A 92 26.38 11.89 -13.60
N GLU A 93 25.96 13.16 -13.57
CA GLU A 93 24.87 13.62 -12.71
C GLU A 93 23.51 13.06 -13.15
N ALA A 94 23.23 13.05 -14.44
CA ALA A 94 22.01 12.47 -15.01
C ALA A 94 21.85 10.98 -14.65
N ILE A 95 22.94 10.21 -14.73
CA ILE A 95 22.94 8.80 -14.29
C ILE A 95 22.61 8.66 -12.80
N LYS A 96 23.16 9.50 -11.93
CA LYS A 96 22.85 9.49 -10.49
C LYS A 96 21.38 9.81 -10.20
N LEU A 97 20.74 10.62 -11.05
CA LEU A 97 19.33 10.96 -10.97
C LEU A 97 18.40 9.88 -11.55
N GLY A 98 18.96 8.78 -12.07
CA GLY A 98 18.18 7.68 -12.64
C GLY A 98 17.53 8.08 -13.98
N VAL A 99 18.19 8.89 -14.78
CA VAL A 99 17.77 9.19 -16.16
C VAL A 99 17.81 7.90 -16.97
N MET A 100 16.75 7.66 -17.73
CA MET A 100 16.61 6.42 -18.50
C MET A 100 17.45 6.43 -19.79
N GLU A 101 17.51 7.57 -20.45
CA GLU A 101 18.24 7.74 -21.72
C GLU A 101 18.88 9.11 -21.76
N TYR A 102 20.10 9.17 -22.32
CA TYR A 102 20.83 10.40 -22.58
C TYR A 102 21.08 10.51 -24.10
N ILE A 103 20.55 11.55 -24.71
CA ILE A 103 20.58 11.74 -26.16
C ILE A 103 21.35 13.01 -26.50
N THR A 104 22.37 12.89 -27.34
CA THR A 104 23.13 14.03 -27.84
C THR A 104 22.41 14.69 -29.04
N LYS A 105 22.37 16.02 -29.04
CA LYS A 105 21.91 16.81 -30.21
C LYS A 105 23.05 16.87 -31.27
N PRO A 106 22.80 16.78 -32.60
CA PRO A 106 21.48 16.64 -33.21
C PRO A 106 20.91 15.24 -33.04
N MET A 107 19.61 15.18 -32.67
CA MET A 107 18.95 13.92 -32.36
C MET A 107 18.30 13.31 -33.60
N GLU A 108 18.47 12.02 -33.76
CA GLU A 108 17.74 11.24 -34.76
C GLU A 108 16.32 10.94 -34.29
N LYS A 109 15.34 11.13 -35.22
CA LYS A 109 13.93 10.82 -34.95
C LYS A 109 13.73 9.41 -34.39
N THR A 110 14.39 8.42 -34.97
CA THR A 110 14.34 7.01 -34.58
C THR A 110 14.76 6.78 -33.13
N ARG A 111 15.78 7.51 -32.68
CA ARG A 111 16.30 7.41 -31.33
C ARG A 111 15.32 7.97 -30.28
N ILE A 112 14.67 9.11 -30.61
CA ILE A 112 13.63 9.68 -29.73
C ILE A 112 12.43 8.74 -29.60
N ILE A 113 11.96 8.17 -30.73
CA ILE A 113 10.86 7.23 -30.75
C ILE A 113 11.19 6.00 -29.89
N ALA A 114 12.37 5.41 -30.07
CA ALA A 114 12.80 4.26 -29.29
C ALA A 114 12.91 4.57 -27.80
N ALA A 115 13.43 5.74 -27.41
CA ALA A 115 13.53 6.17 -26.02
C ALA A 115 12.14 6.35 -25.39
N LEU A 116 11.18 6.97 -26.10
CA LEU A 116 9.81 7.14 -25.64
C LEU A 116 9.08 5.80 -25.51
N GLN A 117 9.23 4.88 -26.47
CA GLN A 117 8.65 3.54 -26.39
C GLN A 117 9.15 2.79 -25.19
N LYS A 118 10.45 2.78 -24.96
CA LYS A 118 11.07 2.15 -23.79
C LYS A 118 10.59 2.78 -22.47
N ALA A 119 10.37 4.12 -22.46
CA ALA A 119 9.81 4.80 -21.30
C ALA A 119 8.38 4.35 -21.02
N MET A 120 7.55 4.25 -22.04
CA MET A 120 6.16 3.79 -21.93
C MET A 120 6.08 2.34 -21.45
N GLU A 121 6.89 1.45 -22.01
CA GLU A 121 6.98 0.04 -21.58
C GLU A 121 7.33 -0.08 -20.08
N ARG A 122 8.31 0.71 -19.64
CA ARG A 122 8.68 0.75 -18.21
C ARG A 122 7.53 1.22 -17.33
N ILE A 123 6.85 2.29 -17.74
CA ILE A 123 5.70 2.84 -17.01
C ILE A 123 4.57 1.81 -16.92
N ASP A 124 4.28 1.11 -18.02
CA ASP A 124 3.24 0.07 -18.04
C ASP A 124 3.60 -1.12 -17.16
N ALA A 125 4.85 -1.54 -17.16
CA ALA A 125 5.34 -2.59 -16.28
C ALA A 125 5.20 -2.20 -14.79
N GLU A 126 5.54 -0.95 -14.43
CA GLU A 126 5.38 -0.42 -13.07
C GLU A 126 3.89 -0.29 -12.67
N ARG A 127 3.03 0.19 -13.59
CA ARG A 127 1.58 0.26 -13.38
C ARG A 127 0.95 -1.11 -13.18
N LEU A 128 1.35 -2.09 -14.00
CA LEU A 128 0.88 -3.48 -13.89
C LEU A 128 1.32 -4.12 -12.58
N LYS A 129 2.59 -3.93 -12.20
CA LYS A 129 3.13 -4.41 -10.93
C LYS A 129 2.32 -3.86 -9.75
N ARG A 130 2.11 -2.55 -9.71
CA ARG A 130 1.33 -1.90 -8.66
C ARG A 130 -0.12 -2.37 -8.61
N LYS A 131 -0.75 -2.55 -9.78
CA LYS A 131 -2.11 -3.12 -9.86
C LYS A 131 -2.18 -4.53 -9.29
N ASN A 132 -1.20 -5.38 -9.62
CA ASN A 132 -1.14 -6.73 -9.11
C ASN A 132 -0.89 -6.77 -7.60
N GLU A 133 0.00 -5.91 -7.08
CA GLU A 133 0.24 -5.78 -5.64
C GLU A 133 -1.04 -5.39 -4.88
N LEU A 134 -1.79 -4.41 -5.40
CA LEU A 134 -3.07 -4.01 -4.82
C LEU A 134 -4.11 -5.14 -4.86
N LEU A 135 -4.21 -5.86 -5.98
CA LEU A 135 -5.12 -6.99 -6.13
C LEU A 135 -4.77 -8.14 -5.18
N ILE A 136 -3.47 -8.43 -5.01
CA ILE A 136 -3.01 -9.43 -4.04
C ILE A 136 -3.37 -8.99 -2.63
N LYS A 137 -3.13 -7.73 -2.28
CA LYS A 137 -3.48 -7.18 -0.98
C LYS A 137 -4.98 -7.30 -0.69
N GLU A 138 -5.82 -6.90 -1.64
CA GLU A 138 -7.29 -7.01 -1.54
C GLU A 138 -7.74 -8.47 -1.34
N LYS A 139 -7.17 -9.41 -2.10
CA LYS A 139 -7.46 -10.84 -1.95
C LYS A 139 -7.04 -11.35 -0.58
N LEU A 140 -5.86 -10.95 -0.08
CA LEU A 140 -5.39 -11.35 1.25
C LEU A 140 -6.30 -10.81 2.35
N GLU A 141 -6.76 -9.57 2.25
CA GLU A 141 -7.71 -8.97 3.21
C GLU A 141 -9.04 -9.76 3.28
N THR A 142 -9.43 -10.42 2.19
CA THR A 142 -10.65 -11.24 2.14
C THR A 142 -10.41 -12.69 2.58
N VAL A 143 -9.29 -13.28 2.17
CA VAL A 143 -9.01 -14.72 2.37
C VAL A 143 -8.46 -15.00 3.78
N VAL A 144 -7.61 -14.12 4.30
CA VAL A 144 -7.02 -14.33 5.63
C VAL A 144 -8.07 -14.49 6.73
N PRO A 145 -9.14 -13.69 6.84
CA PRO A 145 -10.19 -13.90 7.83
C PRO A 145 -10.90 -15.26 7.72
N ILE A 146 -11.05 -15.78 6.51
CA ILE A 146 -11.68 -17.10 6.30
C ILE A 146 -10.77 -18.21 6.84
N ILE A 147 -9.46 -18.12 6.56
CA ILE A 147 -8.47 -19.06 7.04
C ILE A 147 -8.35 -19.00 8.57
N GLU A 148 -8.29 -17.80 9.14
CA GLU A 148 -8.28 -17.56 10.58
C GLU A 148 -9.49 -18.18 11.28
N SER A 149 -10.66 -17.98 10.69
CA SER A 149 -11.90 -18.53 11.19
C SER A 149 -11.94 -20.07 11.13
N GLY A 150 -11.41 -20.64 10.03
CA GLY A 150 -11.27 -22.09 9.89
C GLY A 150 -10.40 -22.70 10.98
N LEU A 151 -9.25 -22.09 11.27
CA LEU A 151 -8.38 -22.54 12.36
C LEU A 151 -9.08 -22.53 13.71
N ILE A 152 -9.75 -21.42 14.06
CA ILE A 152 -10.46 -21.28 15.34
C ILE A 152 -11.58 -22.30 15.44
N HIS A 153 -12.36 -22.52 14.37
CA HIS A 153 -13.41 -23.53 14.35
C HIS A 153 -12.86 -24.94 14.60
N ASN A 154 -11.77 -25.31 13.92
CA ASN A 154 -11.12 -26.61 14.14
C ASN A 154 -10.67 -26.82 15.58
N ILE A 155 -10.12 -25.77 16.19
CA ILE A 155 -9.70 -25.82 17.61
C ILE A 155 -10.89 -25.95 18.54
N LEU A 156 -11.94 -25.14 18.36
CA LEU A 156 -13.11 -25.10 19.25
C LEU A 156 -14.00 -26.35 19.15
N LEU A 157 -14.16 -26.90 17.96
CA LEU A 157 -14.99 -28.07 17.72
C LEU A 157 -14.24 -29.38 17.95
N GLN A 158 -12.94 -29.31 18.27
CA GLN A 158 -12.08 -30.48 18.43
C GLN A 158 -12.12 -31.44 17.23
N GLU A 159 -12.38 -30.93 16.05
CA GLU A 159 -12.31 -31.68 14.80
C GLU A 159 -10.84 -31.93 14.47
N HIS A 160 -10.38 -33.12 14.84
CA HIS A 160 -8.96 -33.47 14.94
C HIS A 160 -8.36 -33.96 13.65
N PHE A 161 -7.89 -33.03 12.86
CA PHE A 161 -6.82 -33.39 11.93
C PHE A 161 -5.59 -32.54 12.25
N ARG A 162 -4.59 -33.17 12.85
CA ARG A 162 -3.28 -32.50 13.10
C ARG A 162 -2.72 -31.88 11.81
N GLU A 163 -2.93 -32.54 10.69
CA GLU A 163 -2.52 -32.06 9.38
C GLU A 163 -3.23 -30.75 9.00
N ASP A 164 -4.50 -30.56 9.32
CA ASP A 164 -5.23 -29.34 9.02
C ASP A 164 -4.73 -28.17 9.87
N ILE A 165 -4.47 -28.40 11.16
CA ILE A 165 -3.90 -27.36 12.05
C ILE A 165 -2.51 -26.92 11.58
N GLU A 166 -1.65 -27.87 11.19
CA GLU A 166 -0.32 -27.56 10.66
C GLU A 166 -0.40 -26.78 9.33
N ASN A 167 -1.35 -27.11 8.46
CA ASN A 167 -1.61 -26.35 7.25
C ASN A 167 -2.03 -24.90 7.54
N TYR A 168 -2.98 -24.70 8.48
CA TYR A 168 -3.39 -23.36 8.90
C TYR A 168 -2.22 -22.59 9.52
N ARG A 169 -1.43 -23.21 10.38
CA ARG A 169 -0.24 -22.59 10.99
C ARG A 169 0.77 -22.15 9.94
N SER A 170 1.04 -23.02 8.96
CA SER A 170 1.95 -22.72 7.85
C SER A 170 1.48 -21.54 7.01
N ILE A 171 0.18 -21.51 6.64
CA ILE A 171 -0.39 -20.43 5.83
C ILE A 171 -0.42 -19.10 6.59
N LEU A 172 -0.73 -19.13 7.89
CA LEU A 172 -0.80 -17.94 8.73
C LEU A 172 0.56 -17.50 9.30
N GLY A 173 1.63 -18.29 9.05
CA GLY A 173 2.98 -17.98 9.55
C GLY A 173 3.14 -18.15 11.06
N ILE A 174 2.31 -18.98 11.71
CA ILE A 174 2.35 -19.19 13.16
C ILE A 174 3.45 -20.17 13.52
N THR A 175 4.48 -19.70 14.20
CA THR A 175 5.63 -20.51 14.63
C THR A 175 5.55 -20.98 16.08
N LEU A 176 4.71 -20.33 16.92
CA LEU A 176 4.60 -20.61 18.34
C LEU A 176 3.79 -21.90 18.60
N GLN A 177 4.18 -22.63 19.66
CA GLN A 177 3.57 -23.92 20.03
C GLN A 177 2.39 -23.76 20.97
N TYR A 178 2.37 -22.71 21.75
CA TYR A 178 1.34 -22.44 22.76
C TYR A 178 0.46 -21.28 22.31
N ALA A 179 -0.74 -21.23 22.86
CA ALA A 179 -1.67 -20.14 22.61
C ALA A 179 -2.69 -20.09 23.74
N TYR A 180 -3.27 -18.92 23.96
CA TYR A 180 -4.45 -18.76 24.80
C TYR A 180 -5.62 -18.18 24.01
N MET A 181 -6.83 -18.40 24.52
CA MET A 181 -8.04 -17.93 23.87
C MET A 181 -8.61 -16.70 24.57
N ILE A 182 -9.02 -15.73 23.78
CA ILE A 182 -9.80 -14.58 24.24
C ILE A 182 -11.22 -14.74 23.65
N ALA A 183 -12.24 -14.66 24.52
CA ALA A 183 -13.63 -14.60 24.12
C ALA A 183 -14.15 -13.17 24.29
N VAL A 184 -14.51 -12.53 23.19
CA VAL A 184 -15.16 -11.22 23.20
C VAL A 184 -16.65 -11.43 23.07
N VAL A 185 -17.42 -10.99 24.05
CA VAL A 185 -18.88 -11.17 24.12
C VAL A 185 -19.56 -9.81 24.04
N CYS A 186 -20.48 -9.64 23.10
CA CYS A 186 -21.26 -8.44 22.89
C CYS A 186 -22.67 -8.59 23.45
N GLY A 187 -23.19 -7.57 24.14
CA GLY A 187 -24.57 -7.55 24.65
C GLY A 187 -24.88 -6.35 25.52
N ASP A 188 -26.18 -6.10 25.74
CA ASP A 188 -26.67 -5.04 26.60
C ASP A 188 -26.48 -5.37 28.07
N GLU A 189 -26.06 -4.40 28.89
CA GLU A 189 -26.09 -4.49 30.34
C GLU A 189 -27.51 -4.29 30.84
N GLN A 190 -28.23 -5.37 31.11
CA GLN A 190 -29.39 -5.28 32.01
C GLN A 190 -29.03 -5.82 33.38
N GLN A 191 -29.66 -5.26 34.42
CA GLN A 191 -29.43 -5.59 35.85
C GLN A 191 -29.51 -7.11 36.07
N GLY A 192 -28.36 -7.72 36.28
CA GLY A 192 -28.23 -9.16 36.48
C GLY A 192 -27.24 -9.79 35.49
N ASN A 193 -26.70 -10.93 35.88
CA ASN A 193 -25.61 -11.62 35.19
C ASN A 193 -25.97 -12.24 33.83
N HIS A 194 -27.08 -11.85 33.23
CA HIS A 194 -27.59 -12.41 31.94
C HIS A 194 -27.69 -11.33 30.84
N MET A 195 -26.97 -11.54 29.77
CA MET A 195 -27.13 -10.77 28.52
C MET A 195 -28.45 -11.19 27.83
N THR A 196 -29.43 -10.31 27.77
CA THR A 196 -30.83 -10.68 27.50
C THR A 196 -31.26 -10.59 26.02
N ASN A 197 -30.42 -10.13 25.09
CA ASN A 197 -30.78 -10.05 23.67
C ASN A 197 -29.69 -10.60 22.75
N ALA A 198 -29.55 -11.92 22.68
CA ALA A 198 -28.53 -12.59 21.87
C ALA A 198 -28.65 -12.30 20.36
N VAL A 199 -29.87 -12.20 19.84
CA VAL A 199 -30.09 -11.96 18.39
C VAL A 199 -29.73 -10.52 18.01
N GLY A 200 -30.23 -9.53 18.75
CA GLY A 200 -29.89 -8.13 18.50
C GLY A 200 -28.40 -7.84 18.71
N SER A 201 -27.78 -8.50 19.67
CA SER A 201 -26.35 -8.40 19.94
C SER A 201 -25.50 -9.04 18.83
N SER A 202 -25.96 -10.15 18.25
CA SER A 202 -25.31 -10.80 17.10
C SER A 202 -25.27 -9.88 15.87
N VAL A 203 -26.42 -9.26 15.54
CA VAL A 203 -26.51 -8.32 14.40
C VAL A 203 -25.60 -7.09 14.59
N ARG A 204 -25.57 -6.55 15.83
CA ARG A 204 -24.68 -5.42 16.15
C ARG A 204 -23.21 -5.83 16.09
N MET A 205 -22.85 -6.99 16.61
CA MET A 205 -21.48 -7.52 16.54
C MET A 205 -21.03 -7.72 15.10
N GLN A 206 -21.88 -8.27 14.23
CA GLN A 206 -21.56 -8.40 12.80
C GLN A 206 -21.36 -7.06 12.11
N ARG A 207 -22.17 -6.05 12.43
CA ARG A 207 -22.01 -4.70 11.87
C ARG A 207 -20.68 -4.08 12.22
N HIS A 208 -20.19 -4.27 13.44
CA HIS A 208 -18.94 -3.72 13.94
C HIS A 208 -17.76 -4.71 13.90
N TYR A 209 -17.95 -5.88 13.23
CA TYR A 209 -16.94 -6.94 13.21
C TYR A 209 -15.56 -6.44 12.75
N GLN A 210 -15.51 -5.68 11.65
CA GLN A 210 -14.26 -5.20 11.12
C GLN A 210 -13.55 -4.27 12.12
N GLU A 211 -14.27 -3.37 12.73
CA GLU A 211 -13.74 -2.43 13.72
C GLU A 211 -13.22 -3.14 14.98
N VAL A 212 -13.97 -4.15 15.45
CA VAL A 212 -13.55 -4.98 16.59
C VAL A 212 -12.32 -5.80 16.24
N ARG A 213 -12.28 -6.39 15.04
CA ARG A 213 -11.16 -7.17 14.53
C ARG A 213 -9.89 -6.32 14.42
N ASP A 214 -9.98 -5.14 13.81
CA ASP A 214 -8.85 -4.24 13.64
C ASP A 214 -8.31 -3.79 15.00
N CYS A 215 -9.17 -3.44 15.93
CA CYS A 215 -8.80 -3.08 17.30
C CYS A 215 -8.12 -4.23 18.06
N LEU A 216 -8.58 -5.47 17.87
CA LEU A 216 -7.94 -6.65 18.44
C LEU A 216 -6.54 -6.86 17.87
N LYS A 217 -6.38 -6.73 16.55
CA LYS A 217 -5.09 -6.90 15.86
C LYS A 217 -4.09 -5.77 16.14
N GLU A 218 -4.54 -4.57 16.43
CA GLU A 218 -3.69 -3.46 16.87
C GLU A 218 -3.12 -3.69 18.29
N ASN A 219 -3.85 -4.41 19.16
CA ASN A 219 -3.48 -4.61 20.57
C ASN A 219 -2.84 -5.97 20.84
N PHE A 220 -3.12 -6.98 20.00
CA PHE A 220 -2.64 -8.34 20.15
C PHE A 220 -2.16 -8.89 18.82
N ASP A 221 -1.04 -9.59 18.83
CA ASP A 221 -0.66 -10.47 17.71
C ASP A 221 -1.57 -11.71 17.75
N CYS A 222 -2.72 -11.63 17.08
CA CYS A 222 -3.81 -12.58 17.28
C CYS A 222 -4.48 -13.00 15.98
N ILE A 223 -5.17 -14.13 16.07
CA ILE A 223 -6.02 -14.71 15.05
C ILE A 223 -7.46 -14.50 15.48
N VAL A 224 -8.26 -13.89 14.61
CA VAL A 224 -9.63 -13.49 14.94
C VAL A 224 -10.62 -14.35 14.17
N GLY A 225 -11.50 -15.05 14.87
CA GLY A 225 -12.55 -15.87 14.26
C GLY A 225 -13.72 -15.05 13.72
N THR A 226 -14.73 -15.77 13.22
CA THR A 226 -16.02 -15.17 12.84
C THR A 226 -16.91 -14.99 14.07
N VAL A 227 -17.92 -14.15 13.92
CA VAL A 227 -18.94 -13.96 14.95
C VAL A 227 -19.81 -15.21 15.06
N MET A 228 -19.81 -15.82 16.25
CA MET A 228 -20.66 -16.94 16.63
C MET A 228 -21.74 -16.47 17.59
N ALA A 229 -22.96 -16.28 17.11
CA ALA A 229 -24.04 -15.60 17.83
C ALA A 229 -23.58 -14.17 18.25
N ASN A 230 -23.39 -13.91 19.54
CA ASN A 230 -22.90 -12.64 20.06
C ASN A 230 -21.47 -12.72 20.58
N LYS A 231 -20.71 -13.75 20.18
CA LYS A 231 -19.36 -14.04 20.66
C LYS A 231 -18.37 -14.02 19.50
N LEU A 232 -17.16 -13.63 19.82
CA LEU A 232 -16.01 -13.69 18.92
C LEU A 232 -14.89 -14.42 19.67
N ALA A 233 -14.36 -15.47 19.07
CA ALA A 233 -13.22 -16.18 19.61
C ALA A 233 -11.94 -15.65 18.95
N VAL A 234 -10.93 -15.44 19.75
CA VAL A 234 -9.62 -14.93 19.34
C VAL A 234 -8.54 -15.85 19.91
N LEU A 235 -7.65 -16.32 19.05
CA LEU A 235 -6.49 -17.10 19.42
C LEU A 235 -5.27 -16.20 19.47
N VAL A 236 -4.54 -16.20 20.57
CA VAL A 236 -3.31 -15.43 20.72
C VAL A 236 -2.15 -16.42 20.89
N PRO A 237 -1.27 -16.55 19.87
CA PRO A 237 -0.06 -17.35 19.98
C PRO A 237 0.81 -16.87 21.15
N TYR A 238 1.44 -17.79 21.84
CA TYR A 238 2.22 -17.51 23.05
C TYR A 238 3.48 -18.36 23.13
N GLU A 239 4.54 -17.82 23.72
CA GLU A 239 5.86 -18.48 23.74
C GLU A 239 6.00 -19.54 24.84
N LYS A 240 5.24 -19.43 25.92
CA LYS A 240 5.38 -20.27 27.11
C LYS A 240 4.15 -21.15 27.31
N ASP A 241 4.34 -22.27 27.98
CA ASP A 241 3.26 -23.18 28.38
C ASP A 241 2.32 -22.55 29.41
N VAL A 242 2.87 -21.81 30.36
CA VAL A 242 2.13 -21.18 31.48
C VAL A 242 2.48 -19.69 31.53
N MET A 243 1.46 -18.87 31.65
CA MET A 243 1.59 -17.42 31.79
C MET A 243 1.90 -17.07 33.26
N ASP A 244 2.90 -16.23 33.52
CA ASP A 244 3.22 -15.78 34.88
C ASP A 244 2.20 -14.75 35.41
N TYR A 245 2.31 -14.47 36.72
CA TYR A 245 1.37 -13.58 37.36
C TYR A 245 1.38 -12.14 36.81
N ASN A 246 2.54 -11.61 36.50
CA ASN A 246 2.66 -10.24 35.98
C ASN A 246 2.12 -10.14 34.57
N GLU A 247 2.40 -11.12 33.73
CA GLU A 247 1.87 -11.22 32.35
C GLU A 247 0.34 -11.29 32.36
N ARG A 248 -0.26 -12.03 33.34
CA ARG A 248 -1.73 -12.09 33.51
C ARG A 248 -2.32 -10.75 33.90
N ILE A 249 -1.67 -9.99 34.79
CA ILE A 249 -2.13 -8.64 35.17
C ILE A 249 -2.07 -7.72 33.94
N GLU A 250 -0.97 -7.70 33.22
CA GLU A 250 -0.80 -6.87 32.03
C GLU A 250 -1.87 -7.20 30.96
N LEU A 251 -2.14 -8.48 30.76
CA LEU A 251 -3.16 -8.95 29.82
C LEU A 251 -4.57 -8.50 30.25
N ILE A 252 -4.89 -8.55 31.55
CA ILE A 252 -6.18 -8.07 32.08
C ILE A 252 -6.31 -6.55 31.90
N GLU A 253 -5.25 -5.79 32.11
CA GLU A 253 -5.25 -4.34 31.88
C GLU A 253 -5.45 -3.99 30.41
N LYS A 254 -4.76 -4.64 29.51
CA LYS A 254 -4.97 -4.51 28.07
C LYS A 254 -6.41 -4.84 27.66
N ALA A 255 -6.97 -5.91 28.18
CA ALA A 255 -8.36 -6.30 27.92
C ALA A 255 -9.38 -5.25 28.42
N ARG A 256 -9.12 -4.64 29.58
CA ARG A 256 -9.96 -3.55 30.12
C ARG A 256 -9.88 -2.29 29.26
N GLU A 257 -8.69 -1.91 28.80
CA GLU A 257 -8.49 -0.76 27.91
C GLU A 257 -9.21 -0.99 26.58
N LEU A 258 -9.05 -2.16 25.98
CA LEU A 258 -9.72 -2.58 24.78
C LEU A 258 -11.25 -2.47 24.92
N THR A 259 -11.81 -2.99 26.02
CA THR A 259 -13.24 -2.92 26.29
C THR A 259 -13.75 -1.48 26.38
N ARG A 260 -13.00 -0.59 27.04
CA ARG A 260 -13.34 0.84 27.13
C ARG A 260 -13.27 1.53 25.76
N TYR A 261 -12.26 1.20 24.96
CA TYR A 261 -12.06 1.75 23.63
C TYR A 261 -13.20 1.34 22.69
N LEU A 262 -13.53 0.04 22.63
CA LEU A 262 -14.63 -0.49 21.81
C LEU A 262 -15.98 0.11 22.21
N ARG A 263 -16.26 0.23 23.51
CA ARG A 263 -17.50 0.84 24.01
C ARG A 263 -17.68 2.30 23.58
N LYS A 264 -16.60 3.06 23.50
CA LYS A 264 -16.66 4.47 23.07
C LYS A 264 -16.94 4.62 21.57
N ARG A 265 -16.51 3.66 20.76
CA ARG A 265 -16.62 3.72 19.30
C ARG A 265 -17.89 3.09 18.75
N THR A 266 -18.39 2.06 19.40
CA THR A 266 -19.46 1.21 18.83
C THR A 266 -20.79 1.34 19.55
N ASP A 267 -20.89 2.08 20.63
CA ASP A 267 -22.07 2.18 21.51
C ASP A 267 -22.58 0.80 22.02
N ILE A 268 -21.69 -0.18 22.08
CA ILE A 268 -22.00 -1.54 22.48
C ILE A 268 -21.20 -1.90 23.74
N SER A 269 -21.83 -2.63 24.65
CA SER A 269 -21.13 -3.22 25.80
C SER A 269 -20.41 -4.50 25.42
N PHE A 270 -19.14 -4.60 25.75
CA PHE A 270 -18.32 -5.79 25.55
C PHE A 270 -17.86 -6.37 26.88
N ARG A 271 -17.75 -7.69 26.91
CA ARG A 271 -17.05 -8.44 27.97
C ARG A 271 -15.96 -9.27 27.31
N ILE A 272 -14.82 -9.33 27.97
CA ILE A 272 -13.68 -10.11 27.52
C ILE A 272 -13.40 -11.18 28.58
N GLY A 273 -13.42 -12.43 28.17
CA GLY A 273 -12.96 -13.58 28.92
C GLY A 273 -11.65 -14.09 28.35
N ILE A 274 -10.73 -14.49 29.20
CA ILE A 274 -9.43 -15.04 28.81
C ILE A 274 -9.36 -16.43 29.39
N GLY A 275 -9.04 -17.44 28.57
CA GLY A 275 -8.87 -18.83 28.93
C GLY A 275 -7.52 -19.36 28.46
N GLU A 276 -6.92 -20.23 29.25
CA GLU A 276 -5.71 -21.01 28.92
C GLU A 276 -6.10 -22.32 28.27
#